data_d1a22919ab68dbc2dec5d2987c6db5f8
#
_entry.id   d1a22919ab68dbc2dec5d2987c6db5f8
#
_cell.length_a   1.000
_cell.length_b   1.000
_cell.length_c   1.000
_cell.angle_alpha   90.00
_cell.angle_beta   90.00
_cell.angle_gamma   90.00
#
_symmetry.space_group_name_H-M   'P 1'
#
loop_
_entity.id
_entity.type
_entity.pdbx_description
1 polymer ?
#
loop_
_entity_poly.entity_id
_entity_poly.type
_entity_poly.pdbx_seq_one_letter_code
_entity_poly.pdbx_strand_id
1 'polypeptide(L)'
;MHPNIYVAGHRGMVGSAIVRQLLAAGHPRERIVTRTHAELDLTDQAAVRTFFAAERPDQVYLAAARVGGIHANNVYPADFIWDNLMMEANVIEAAFRNGVQKLLFLGSSCIYPKLAAQPMAESALLTGTLESTNEPYAIAKIAGIKLCESFNRQYGARPAWTTAA
;
A
#
# COMPACT_ATOMS: atom_id res chain seq x y z
N MET A 1 -19.92 11.80 -12.00
CA MET A 1 -20.18 11.29 -10.63
C MET A 1 -18.83 11.11 -9.96
N HIS A 2 -18.63 11.60 -8.72
CA HIS A 2 -17.35 11.42 -8.01
C HIS A 2 -17.16 9.96 -7.57
N PRO A 3 -15.98 9.36 -7.75
CA PRO A 3 -15.69 8.00 -7.30
C PRO A 3 -15.72 7.89 -5.77
N ASN A 4 -16.00 6.69 -5.26
CA ASN A 4 -15.85 6.35 -3.85
C ASN A 4 -14.38 5.99 -3.58
N ILE A 5 -13.69 6.72 -2.72
CA ILE A 5 -12.25 6.60 -2.51
C ILE A 5 -11.94 6.10 -1.10
N TYR A 6 -11.24 4.97 -0.99
CA TYR A 6 -10.72 4.51 0.28
C TYR A 6 -9.26 4.93 0.46
N VAL A 7 -8.95 5.60 1.58
CA VAL A 7 -7.59 5.98 1.96
C VAL A 7 -7.18 5.21 3.21
N ALA A 8 -6.48 4.10 3.01
CA ALA A 8 -5.88 3.32 4.09
C ALA A 8 -4.68 4.08 4.67
N GLY A 9 -4.60 4.20 6.00
CA GLY A 9 -3.53 4.96 6.66
C GLY A 9 -3.73 6.49 6.65
N HIS A 10 -4.97 6.96 6.59
CA HIS A 10 -5.37 8.37 6.50
C HIS A 10 -4.83 9.29 7.62
N ARG A 11 -4.37 8.73 8.75
CA ARG A 11 -3.76 9.49 9.86
C ARG A 11 -2.24 9.65 9.74
N GLY A 12 -1.60 8.87 8.86
CA GLY A 12 -0.18 8.98 8.57
C GLY A 12 0.16 10.21 7.74
N MET A 13 1.46 10.50 7.59
CA MET A 13 1.96 11.66 6.84
C MET A 13 1.41 11.70 5.41
N VAL A 14 1.57 10.63 4.65
CA VAL A 14 1.13 10.56 3.25
C VAL A 14 -0.39 10.46 3.14
N GLY A 15 -1.02 9.56 3.90
CA GLY A 15 -2.48 9.37 3.85
C GLY A 15 -3.25 10.62 4.21
N SER A 16 -2.81 11.39 5.22
CA SER A 16 -3.45 12.67 5.57
C SER A 16 -3.27 13.74 4.49
N ALA A 17 -2.11 13.76 3.82
CA ALA A 17 -1.87 14.66 2.69
C ALA A 17 -2.77 14.32 1.51
N ILE A 18 -2.96 13.04 1.19
CA ILE A 18 -3.89 12.58 0.14
C ILE A 18 -5.31 13.05 0.46
N VAL A 19 -5.80 12.84 1.69
CA VAL A 19 -7.15 13.29 2.08
C VAL A 19 -7.31 14.80 1.93
N ARG A 20 -6.33 15.60 2.41
CA ARG A 20 -6.37 17.06 2.26
C ARG A 20 -6.39 17.47 0.79
N GLN A 21 -5.60 16.83 -0.06
CA GLN A 21 -5.53 17.14 -1.49
C GLN A 21 -6.82 16.77 -2.21
N LEU A 22 -7.44 15.65 -1.89
CA LEU A 22 -8.75 15.26 -2.44
C LEU A 22 -9.82 16.29 -2.09
N LEU A 23 -9.89 16.74 -0.82
CA LEU A 23 -10.82 17.76 -0.40
C LEU A 23 -10.56 19.12 -1.08
N ALA A 24 -9.30 19.53 -1.17
CA ALA A 24 -8.91 20.77 -1.86
C ALA A 24 -9.24 20.74 -3.36
N ALA A 25 -9.22 19.57 -3.98
CA ALA A 25 -9.63 19.36 -5.37
C ALA A 25 -11.17 19.27 -5.54
N GLY A 26 -11.95 19.51 -4.48
CA GLY A 26 -13.41 19.49 -4.53
C GLY A 26 -14.06 18.10 -4.48
N HIS A 27 -13.30 17.05 -4.06
CA HIS A 27 -13.87 15.73 -3.89
C HIS A 27 -14.80 15.72 -2.66
N PRO A 28 -16.07 15.26 -2.77
CA PRO A 28 -17.01 15.28 -1.65
C PRO A 28 -16.50 14.44 -0.47
N ARG A 29 -16.58 15.01 0.75
CA ARG A 29 -16.09 14.34 1.98
C ARG A 29 -16.76 12.97 2.22
N GLU A 30 -18.04 12.86 1.92
CA GLU A 30 -18.83 11.64 2.06
C GLU A 30 -18.43 10.52 1.07
N ARG A 31 -17.62 10.86 0.07
CA ARG A 31 -17.04 9.92 -0.88
C ARG A 31 -15.60 9.52 -0.54
N ILE A 32 -15.05 10.04 0.56
CA ILE A 32 -13.72 9.68 1.06
C ILE A 32 -13.89 8.77 2.28
N VAL A 33 -13.73 7.48 2.06
CA VAL A 33 -13.82 6.46 3.11
C VAL A 33 -12.47 6.35 3.83
N THR A 34 -12.51 6.36 5.14
CA THR A 34 -11.32 6.17 6.00
C THR A 34 -11.68 5.29 7.19
N ARG A 35 -10.74 4.47 7.66
CA ARG A 35 -10.88 3.66 8.89
C ARG A 35 -9.61 3.75 9.71
N THR A 36 -9.76 3.85 11.01
CA THR A 36 -8.64 3.69 11.94
C THR A 36 -8.31 2.21 12.11
N HIS A 37 -7.15 1.90 12.68
CA HIS A 37 -6.79 0.50 12.96
C HIS A 37 -7.80 -0.19 13.89
N ALA A 38 -8.36 0.52 14.87
CA ALA A 38 -9.38 -0.03 15.76
C ALA A 38 -10.72 -0.32 15.06
N GLU A 39 -11.03 0.38 13.98
CA GLU A 39 -12.24 0.16 13.17
C GLU A 39 -12.04 -0.91 12.08
N LEU A 40 -10.82 -1.04 11.58
CA LEU A 40 -10.46 -2.02 10.56
C LEU A 40 -8.98 -2.38 10.69
N ASP A 41 -8.72 -3.56 11.23
CA ASP A 41 -7.39 -4.16 11.20
C ASP A 41 -7.13 -4.77 9.81
N LEU A 42 -6.19 -4.18 9.09
CA LEU A 42 -5.85 -4.62 7.74
C LEU A 42 -5.11 -5.97 7.72
N THR A 43 -4.63 -6.46 8.86
CA THR A 43 -4.07 -7.82 8.97
C THR A 43 -5.14 -8.89 9.05
N ASP A 44 -6.38 -8.53 9.41
CA ASP A 44 -7.53 -9.44 9.41
C ASP A 44 -8.17 -9.52 8.00
N GLN A 45 -7.92 -10.61 7.30
CA GLN A 45 -8.44 -10.84 5.96
C GLN A 45 -9.97 -10.83 5.90
N ALA A 46 -10.63 -11.41 6.89
CA ALA A 46 -12.10 -11.50 6.89
C ALA A 46 -12.73 -10.12 7.08
N ALA A 47 -12.19 -9.31 8.00
CA ALA A 47 -12.62 -7.93 8.21
C ALA A 47 -12.40 -7.08 6.95
N VAL A 48 -11.23 -7.19 6.30
CA VAL A 48 -10.93 -6.46 5.05
C VAL A 48 -11.89 -6.85 3.93
N ARG A 49 -12.15 -8.14 3.71
CA ARG A 49 -13.10 -8.60 2.69
C ARG A 49 -14.51 -8.08 2.95
N THR A 50 -14.98 -8.14 4.20
CA THR A 50 -16.29 -7.62 4.60
C THR A 50 -16.39 -6.12 4.33
N PHE A 51 -15.37 -5.37 4.71
CA PHE A 51 -15.29 -3.92 4.47
C PHE A 51 -15.37 -3.58 2.97
N PHE A 52 -14.56 -4.23 2.13
CA PHE A 52 -14.56 -3.97 0.69
C PHE A 52 -15.88 -4.36 0.02
N ALA A 53 -16.53 -5.44 0.46
CA ALA A 53 -17.84 -5.84 -0.04
C ALA A 53 -18.94 -4.84 0.31
N ALA A 54 -18.86 -4.20 1.49
CA ALA A 54 -19.83 -3.20 1.96
C ALA A 54 -19.60 -1.83 1.32
N GLU A 55 -18.37 -1.31 1.37
CA GLU A 55 -18.04 0.06 0.95
C GLU A 55 -17.85 0.20 -0.57
N ARG A 56 -17.45 -0.87 -1.25
CA ARG A 56 -17.23 -0.92 -2.71
C ARG A 56 -16.47 0.28 -3.26
N PRO A 57 -15.25 0.54 -2.79
CA PRO A 57 -14.49 1.70 -3.27
C PRO A 57 -14.14 1.54 -4.76
N ASP A 58 -14.27 2.63 -5.51
CA ASP A 58 -13.82 2.70 -6.90
C ASP A 58 -12.29 2.87 -6.98
N GLN A 59 -11.73 3.58 -5.99
CA GLN A 59 -10.30 3.87 -5.91
C GLN A 59 -9.77 3.60 -4.50
N VAL A 60 -8.53 3.12 -4.43
CA VAL A 60 -7.84 2.83 -3.17
C VAL A 60 -6.45 3.49 -3.16
N TYR A 61 -6.15 4.20 -2.10
CA TYR A 61 -4.81 4.68 -1.76
C TYR A 61 -4.32 3.89 -0.55
N LEU A 62 -3.39 2.97 -0.77
CA LEU A 62 -2.83 2.13 0.30
C LEU A 62 -1.56 2.79 0.86
N ALA A 63 -1.78 3.70 1.81
CA ALA A 63 -0.74 4.41 2.56
C ALA A 63 -0.54 3.85 3.98
N ALA A 64 -1.28 2.79 4.34
CA ALA A 64 -1.09 2.08 5.59
C ALA A 64 0.13 1.17 5.51
N ALA A 65 0.95 1.21 6.55
CA ALA A 65 2.06 0.30 6.75
C ALA A 65 2.48 0.34 8.23
N ARG A 66 3.05 -0.76 8.73
CA ARG A 66 3.84 -0.71 9.96
C ARG A 66 5.20 -0.14 9.62
N VAL A 67 5.45 1.07 10.09
CA VAL A 67 6.69 1.80 9.82
C VAL A 67 7.44 2.11 11.11
N GLY A 68 8.76 2.26 11.03
CA GLY A 68 9.59 2.60 12.17
C GLY A 68 11.01 2.97 11.72
N GLY A 69 11.79 3.57 12.61
CA GLY A 69 13.20 3.85 12.37
C GLY A 69 14.05 2.57 12.31
N ILE A 70 15.33 2.73 11.98
CA ILE A 70 16.32 1.64 11.85
C ILE A 70 16.33 0.73 13.07
N HIS A 71 16.31 1.32 14.29
CA HIS A 71 16.31 0.54 15.52
C HIS A 71 15.09 -0.38 15.64
N ALA A 72 13.88 0.13 15.39
CA ALA A 72 12.66 -0.68 15.48
C ALA A 72 12.65 -1.82 14.45
N ASN A 73 13.06 -1.55 13.21
CA ASN A 73 13.18 -2.58 12.17
C ASN A 73 14.16 -3.68 12.56
N ASN A 74 15.29 -3.32 13.17
CA ASN A 74 16.30 -4.29 13.60
C ASN A 74 15.87 -5.12 14.83
N VAL A 75 15.05 -4.56 15.72
CA VAL A 75 14.58 -5.25 16.95
C VAL A 75 13.34 -6.11 16.69
N TYR A 76 12.46 -5.69 15.80
CA TYR A 76 11.18 -6.38 15.53
C TYR A 76 11.03 -6.82 14.06
N PRO A 77 12.03 -7.49 13.46
CA PRO A 77 12.02 -7.82 12.03
C PRO A 77 10.83 -8.69 11.62
N ALA A 78 10.45 -9.66 12.46
CA ALA A 78 9.31 -10.55 12.18
C ALA A 78 7.99 -9.79 12.11
N ASP A 79 7.76 -8.86 13.02
CA ASP A 79 6.54 -8.05 13.05
C ASP A 79 6.48 -7.13 11.83
N PHE A 80 7.60 -6.53 11.44
CA PHE A 80 7.63 -5.64 10.27
C PHE A 80 7.33 -6.36 8.96
N ILE A 81 7.90 -7.55 8.74
CA ILE A 81 7.60 -8.31 7.54
C ILE A 81 6.18 -8.86 7.56
N TRP A 82 5.75 -9.45 8.69
CA TRP A 82 4.45 -10.08 8.81
C TRP A 82 3.30 -9.09 8.64
N ASP A 83 3.27 -8.02 9.44
CA ASP A 83 2.17 -7.07 9.41
C ASP A 83 2.03 -6.40 8.05
N ASN A 84 3.16 -6.00 7.43
CA ASN A 84 3.11 -5.37 6.12
C ASN A 84 2.66 -6.34 5.03
N LEU A 85 3.18 -7.57 4.99
CA LEU A 85 2.73 -8.59 4.03
C LEU A 85 1.23 -8.87 4.16
N MET A 86 0.72 -9.02 5.39
CA MET A 86 -0.70 -9.29 5.61
C MET A 86 -1.57 -8.12 5.18
N MET A 87 -1.23 -6.88 5.58
CA MET A 87 -1.99 -5.69 5.18
C MET A 87 -2.05 -5.52 3.66
N GLU A 88 -0.91 -5.65 3.00
CA GLU A 88 -0.78 -5.47 1.56
C GLU A 88 -1.54 -6.56 0.79
N ALA A 89 -1.32 -7.82 1.14
CA ALA A 89 -1.98 -8.95 0.49
C ALA A 89 -3.51 -8.87 0.64
N ASN A 90 -4.01 -8.58 1.85
CA ASN A 90 -5.43 -8.50 2.12
C ASN A 90 -6.10 -7.36 1.33
N VAL A 91 -5.50 -6.16 1.35
CA VAL A 91 -6.08 -4.99 0.66
C VAL A 91 -6.03 -5.15 -0.86
N ILE A 92 -4.89 -5.60 -1.42
CA ILE A 92 -4.72 -5.78 -2.87
C ILE A 92 -5.67 -6.86 -3.39
N GLU A 93 -5.78 -8.00 -2.70
CA GLU A 93 -6.69 -9.10 -3.07
C GLU A 93 -8.16 -8.66 -2.98
N ALA A 94 -8.56 -8.00 -1.90
CA ALA A 94 -9.92 -7.52 -1.72
C ALA A 94 -10.28 -6.44 -2.75
N ALA A 95 -9.36 -5.54 -3.08
CA ALA A 95 -9.53 -4.55 -4.14
C ALA A 95 -9.77 -5.22 -5.50
N PHE A 96 -9.01 -6.26 -5.82
CA PHE A 96 -9.20 -7.03 -7.05
C PHE A 96 -10.58 -7.69 -7.10
N ARG A 97 -10.97 -8.43 -6.05
CA ARG A 97 -12.27 -9.12 -5.98
C ARG A 97 -13.47 -8.19 -6.11
N ASN A 98 -13.36 -6.98 -5.57
CA ASN A 98 -14.45 -6.02 -5.56
C ASN A 98 -14.43 -5.03 -6.75
N GLY A 99 -13.55 -5.25 -7.71
CA GLY A 99 -13.56 -4.49 -8.95
C GLY A 99 -13.01 -3.06 -8.85
N VAL A 100 -12.17 -2.77 -7.86
CA VAL A 100 -11.49 -1.48 -7.72
C VAL A 100 -10.81 -1.08 -9.02
N GLN A 101 -11.12 0.12 -9.51
CA GLN A 101 -10.65 0.60 -10.81
C GLN A 101 -9.23 1.19 -10.72
N LYS A 102 -8.91 1.84 -9.60
CA LYS A 102 -7.60 2.44 -9.37
C LYS A 102 -7.07 2.05 -7.99
N LEU A 103 -5.86 1.53 -7.94
CA LEU A 103 -5.14 1.29 -6.69
C LEU A 103 -3.75 1.94 -6.78
N LEU A 104 -3.44 2.79 -5.81
CA LEU A 104 -2.09 3.29 -5.60
C LEU A 104 -1.52 2.60 -4.36
N PHE A 105 -0.49 1.79 -4.56
CA PHE A 105 0.29 1.16 -3.51
C PHE A 105 1.58 1.97 -3.28
N LEU A 106 1.82 2.36 -2.05
CA LEU A 106 3.05 3.08 -1.69
C LEU A 106 4.16 2.08 -1.36
N GLY A 107 5.22 2.11 -2.17
CA GLY A 107 6.47 1.43 -1.92
C GLY A 107 7.31 2.17 -0.87
N SER A 108 8.62 2.13 -1.03
CA SER A 108 9.57 2.83 -0.15
C SER A 108 10.93 2.88 -0.85
N SER A 109 11.73 3.91 -0.59
CA SER A 109 13.10 4.00 -1.12
C SER A 109 14.01 2.87 -0.64
N CYS A 110 13.70 2.20 0.48
CA CYS A 110 14.49 1.06 0.99
C CYS A 110 14.36 -0.22 0.17
N ILE A 111 13.46 -0.27 -0.83
CA ILE A 111 13.32 -1.43 -1.73
C ILE A 111 14.45 -1.54 -2.75
N TYR A 112 15.21 -0.47 -2.92
CA TYR A 112 16.35 -0.45 -3.82
C TYR A 112 17.61 -1.03 -3.16
N PRO A 113 18.55 -1.56 -3.95
CA PRO A 113 19.81 -2.05 -3.43
C PRO A 113 20.55 -0.98 -2.62
N LYS A 114 21.20 -1.42 -1.53
CA LYS A 114 22.02 -0.53 -0.66
C LYS A 114 23.02 0.32 -1.42
N LEU A 115 23.61 -0.25 -2.47
CA LEU A 115 24.64 0.40 -3.30
C LEU A 115 24.11 0.81 -4.68
N ALA A 116 22.82 1.06 -4.83
CA ALA A 116 22.26 1.55 -6.08
C ALA A 116 22.86 2.90 -6.46
N ALA A 117 23.09 3.09 -7.76
CA ALA A 117 23.57 4.36 -8.31
C ALA A 117 22.58 5.50 -8.01
N GLN A 118 23.11 6.71 -7.84
CA GLN A 118 22.32 7.91 -7.60
C GLN A 118 22.33 8.83 -8.83
N PRO A 119 21.16 9.36 -9.26
CA PRO A 119 19.81 9.11 -8.73
C PRO A 119 19.35 7.66 -8.99
N MET A 120 18.62 7.07 -8.05
CA MET A 120 18.11 5.70 -8.18
C MET A 120 17.03 5.63 -9.26
N ALA A 121 17.20 4.74 -10.22
CA ALA A 121 16.20 4.43 -11.23
C ALA A 121 15.28 3.28 -10.74
N GLU A 122 14.02 3.27 -11.16
CA GLU A 122 13.08 2.18 -10.82
C GLU A 122 13.58 0.81 -11.29
N SER A 123 14.35 0.77 -12.39
CA SER A 123 14.98 -0.46 -12.92
C SER A 123 16.04 -1.06 -12.01
N ALA A 124 16.50 -0.34 -10.97
CA ALA A 124 17.42 -0.88 -9.97
C ALA A 124 16.75 -1.85 -8.98
N LEU A 125 15.41 -1.94 -8.98
CA LEU A 125 14.68 -2.88 -8.12
C LEU A 125 15.16 -4.32 -8.37
N LEU A 126 15.52 -5.04 -7.28
CA LEU A 126 16.00 -6.43 -7.30
C LEU A 126 17.34 -6.66 -8.05
N THR A 127 18.15 -5.64 -8.26
CA THR A 127 19.46 -5.79 -8.92
C THR A 127 20.64 -5.99 -7.97
N GLY A 128 20.39 -5.98 -6.66
CA GLY A 128 21.43 -6.16 -5.63
C GLY A 128 20.86 -6.36 -4.23
N THR A 129 21.75 -6.46 -3.24
CA THR A 129 21.38 -6.68 -1.84
C THR A 129 20.77 -5.44 -1.19
N LEU A 130 19.76 -5.64 -0.36
CA LEU A 130 19.10 -4.60 0.41
C LEU A 130 19.92 -4.17 1.63
N GLU A 131 19.55 -3.07 2.27
CA GLU A 131 20.08 -2.69 3.58
C GLU A 131 19.56 -3.66 4.65
N SER A 132 20.48 -4.38 5.30
CA SER A 132 20.15 -5.49 6.22
C SER A 132 19.28 -5.09 7.40
N THR A 133 19.39 -3.85 7.88
CA THR A 133 18.66 -3.37 9.07
C THR A 133 17.16 -3.19 8.82
N ASN A 134 16.74 -2.99 7.58
CA ASN A 134 15.34 -2.83 7.20
C ASN A 134 14.89 -3.81 6.09
N GLU A 135 15.70 -4.81 5.78
CA GLU A 135 15.43 -5.80 4.76
C GLU A 135 14.04 -6.47 4.90
N PRO A 136 13.57 -6.90 6.10
CA PRO A 136 12.25 -7.47 6.27
C PRO A 136 11.11 -6.57 5.81
N TYR A 137 11.17 -5.28 6.14
CA TYR A 137 10.21 -4.28 5.66
C TYR A 137 10.31 -4.07 4.15
N ALA A 138 11.53 -3.96 3.62
CA ALA A 138 11.78 -3.77 2.20
C ALA A 138 11.24 -4.96 1.38
N ILE A 139 11.47 -6.20 1.84
CA ILE A 139 10.94 -7.42 1.19
C ILE A 139 9.40 -7.40 1.17
N ALA A 140 8.75 -7.01 2.25
CA ALA A 140 7.29 -6.87 2.25
C ALA A 140 6.85 -5.87 1.18
N LYS A 141 7.46 -4.68 1.12
CA LYS A 141 7.15 -3.66 0.10
C LYS A 141 7.38 -4.15 -1.34
N ILE A 142 8.46 -4.86 -1.59
CA ILE A 142 8.72 -5.50 -2.89
C ILE A 142 7.63 -6.51 -3.22
N ALA A 143 7.21 -7.33 -2.25
CA ALA A 143 6.15 -8.32 -2.46
C ALA A 143 4.82 -7.66 -2.86
N GLY A 144 4.44 -6.54 -2.22
CA GLY A 144 3.25 -5.77 -2.59
C GLY A 144 3.30 -5.23 -4.02
N ILE A 145 4.47 -4.69 -4.43
CA ILE A 145 4.70 -4.25 -5.82
C ILE A 145 4.51 -5.42 -6.79
N LYS A 146 5.18 -6.54 -6.53
CA LYS A 146 5.10 -7.74 -7.39
C LYS A 146 3.71 -8.36 -7.39
N LEU A 147 2.96 -8.23 -6.31
CA LEU A 147 1.56 -8.65 -6.25
C LEU A 147 0.70 -7.81 -7.21
N CYS A 148 0.80 -6.48 -7.17
CA CYS A 148 0.10 -5.59 -8.10
C CYS A 148 0.46 -5.90 -9.57
N GLU A 149 1.75 -6.04 -9.88
CA GLU A 149 2.22 -6.41 -11.22
C GLU A 149 1.65 -7.77 -11.68
N SER A 150 1.61 -8.75 -10.77
CA SER A 150 1.11 -10.09 -11.07
C SER A 150 -0.38 -10.10 -11.36
N PHE A 151 -1.19 -9.37 -10.58
CA PHE A 151 -2.62 -9.20 -10.88
C PHE A 151 -2.83 -8.50 -12.22
N ASN A 152 -2.09 -7.43 -12.49
CA ASN A 152 -2.17 -6.72 -13.78
C ASN A 152 -1.83 -7.65 -14.96
N ARG A 153 -0.78 -8.46 -14.83
CA ARG A 153 -0.33 -9.37 -15.89
C ARG A 153 -1.31 -10.53 -16.12
N GLN A 154 -1.83 -11.12 -15.05
CA GLN A 154 -2.65 -12.34 -15.14
C GLN A 154 -4.08 -12.04 -15.58
N TYR A 155 -4.66 -10.93 -15.13
CA TYR A 155 -6.07 -10.65 -15.33
C TYR A 155 -6.34 -9.47 -16.27
N GLY A 156 -5.31 -8.98 -16.95
CA GLY A 156 -5.37 -7.80 -17.79
C GLY A 156 -5.25 -6.52 -16.97
N ALA A 157 -4.52 -5.55 -17.50
CA ALA A 157 -4.36 -4.25 -16.84
C ALA A 157 -5.73 -3.62 -16.63
N ARG A 158 -6.25 -3.66 -15.42
CA ARG A 158 -7.27 -2.71 -15.02
C ARG A 158 -6.57 -1.35 -15.00
N PRO A 159 -7.16 -0.32 -15.62
CA PRO A 159 -6.46 0.96 -15.72
C PRO A 159 -6.05 1.42 -14.33
N ALA A 160 -4.75 1.62 -14.16
CA ALA A 160 -4.12 2.33 -13.05
C ALA A 160 -3.98 1.62 -11.67
N TRP A 161 -3.63 0.33 -11.66
CA TRP A 161 -2.97 -0.22 -10.48
C TRP A 161 -1.49 0.11 -10.59
N THR A 162 -1.08 1.15 -9.86
CA THR A 162 0.27 1.71 -9.90
C THR A 162 0.94 1.60 -8.54
N THR A 163 2.25 1.56 -8.55
CA THR A 163 3.10 1.64 -7.35
C THR A 163 3.90 2.92 -7.40
N ALA A 164 4.12 3.56 -6.25
CA ALA A 164 5.01 4.69 -6.09
C ALA A 164 6.02 4.38 -4.98
N ALA A 165 7.30 4.59 -5.24
CA ALA A 165 8.39 4.41 -4.29
C ALA A 165 9.08 5.73 -3.99
#